data_d3153d73ebcf4659f74975c640e5e24e
#
_entry.id   d3153d73ebcf4659f74975c640e5e24e
#
_cell.length_a   1.000
_cell.length_b   1.000
_cell.length_c   1.000
_cell.angle_alpha   90.00
_cell.angle_beta   90.00
_cell.angle_gamma   90.00
#
_symmetry.space_group_name_H-M   'P 1'
#
loop_
_entity.id
_entity.type
_entity.pdbx_description
1 polymer ?
#
loop_
_entity_poly.entity_id
_entity_poly.type
_entity_poly.pdbx_seq_one_letter_code
_entity_poly.pdbx_strand_id
1 'polypeptide(L)'
;MADNEKMNGQKKQDGDEMLNGEKKQNGEKKPNGENKQNGKKKQKIVFLTGAGMSVESGFKTFRGNDGLWENYPVEQVATHEGWEANPTLVTNFYNMLRKKLYAAQPNEGHKLIKSLEDSYDVVVVTQNVDNLHEKAGSSKVIHLHGELSKVCSSKDPDDERYIVELPEDHCTVEPGTKAGDGSLLRPYIVFFGENVPKIMDAAQEVSEADILVIIGTSLNVYPAAGLLRYFGGDATVVINLQPTAFDSRATLVLTEPIGQALGNIRIEEDQ
;
A
#
# COMPACT_ATOMS: atom_id res chain seq x y z
N MET A 1 34.40 -40.41 -42.51
CA MET A 1 33.26 -41.14 -43.09
C MET A 1 32.09 -40.24 -42.87
N ALA A 2 31.85 -39.35 -43.77
CA ALA A 2 31.06 -39.51 -45.01
C ALA A 2 29.58 -39.71 -44.63
N ASP A 3 28.56 -39.00 -45.10
CA ASP A 3 28.33 -37.99 -46.15
C ASP A 3 26.88 -37.56 -45.96
N ASN A 4 26.55 -36.29 -46.16
CA ASN A 4 25.90 -35.72 -47.35
C ASN A 4 24.52 -36.34 -47.67
N GLU A 5 23.50 -35.61 -48.02
CA GLU A 5 23.21 -34.62 -49.05
C GLU A 5 21.77 -34.07 -48.84
N LYS A 6 21.46 -32.77 -48.94
CA LYS A 6 21.05 -31.98 -50.11
C LYS A 6 19.81 -32.55 -50.84
N MET A 7 18.83 -31.82 -51.13
CA MET A 7 18.60 -30.67 -52.01
C MET A 7 17.08 -30.50 -52.23
N ASN A 8 16.64 -29.24 -52.23
CA ASN A 8 16.20 -28.41 -53.36
C ASN A 8 14.84 -28.69 -54.00
N GLY A 9 14.09 -27.64 -54.11
CA GLY A 9 13.65 -27.08 -55.38
C GLY A 9 12.21 -26.58 -55.36
N GLN A 10 12.08 -25.28 -55.35
CA GLN A 10 11.67 -24.36 -56.44
C GLN A 10 10.21 -24.40 -56.96
N LYS A 11 9.55 -23.23 -56.76
CA LYS A 11 9.00 -22.27 -57.76
C LYS A 11 7.81 -22.67 -58.60
N LYS A 12 6.75 -21.85 -58.60
CA LYS A 12 6.31 -20.81 -59.58
C LYS A 12 4.86 -20.46 -59.28
N GLN A 13 4.50 -19.23 -59.11
CA GLN A 13 4.19 -18.13 -60.04
C GLN A 13 2.85 -18.29 -60.80
N ASP A 14 2.10 -17.22 -60.64
CA ASP A 14 1.32 -16.44 -61.60
C ASP A 14 -0.18 -16.66 -61.67
N GLY A 15 -0.87 -15.53 -61.71
CA GLY A 15 -2.17 -15.37 -62.33
C GLY A 15 -3.03 -14.25 -61.76
N ASP A 16 -2.78 -13.02 -62.26
CA ASP A 16 -3.72 -11.89 -62.25
C ASP A 16 -5.10 -12.28 -62.81
N GLU A 17 -6.15 -11.67 -62.27
CA GLU A 17 -7.15 -11.01 -63.10
C GLU A 17 -8.04 -10.05 -62.28
N MET A 18 -8.01 -8.80 -62.71
CA MET A 18 -8.96 -7.75 -62.36
C MET A 18 -10.31 -8.03 -62.97
N LEU A 19 -11.39 -7.64 -62.31
CA LEU A 19 -12.55 -7.03 -62.99
C LEU A 19 -13.40 -6.18 -62.02
N ASN A 20 -13.58 -4.97 -62.49
CA ASN A 20 -14.43 -3.88 -62.01
C ASN A 20 -15.92 -4.23 -61.82
N GLY A 21 -16.54 -3.59 -60.83
CA GLY A 21 -17.99 -3.51 -60.74
C GLY A 21 -18.43 -2.45 -59.71
N GLU A 22 -18.57 -1.21 -60.21
CA GLU A 22 -19.25 -0.12 -59.49
C GLU A 22 -20.73 -0.37 -59.21
N LYS A 23 -21.19 0.17 -58.08
CA LYS A 23 -22.42 0.96 -57.77
C LYS A 23 -23.21 0.39 -56.59
N LYS A 24 -23.54 1.10 -55.59
CA LYS A 24 -24.23 2.36 -55.34
C LYS A 24 -24.36 2.60 -53.82
N GLN A 25 -24.25 3.85 -53.47
CA GLN A 25 -24.59 4.46 -52.21
C GLN A 25 -25.97 4.07 -51.67
N ASN A 26 -26.05 3.78 -50.37
CA ASN A 26 -27.15 4.29 -49.57
C ASN A 26 -26.59 4.52 -48.13
N GLY A 27 -26.53 5.77 -47.78
CA GLY A 27 -26.11 6.21 -46.47
C GLY A 27 -27.24 6.01 -45.45
N GLU A 28 -26.89 5.32 -44.38
CA GLU A 28 -27.53 5.54 -43.10
C GLU A 28 -26.46 5.94 -42.10
N LYS A 29 -26.40 7.24 -41.84
CA LYS A 29 -25.68 7.81 -40.69
C LYS A 29 -26.38 7.33 -39.43
N LYS A 30 -25.78 6.36 -38.72
CA LYS A 30 -26.03 6.17 -37.30
C LYS A 30 -25.40 7.35 -36.57
N PRO A 31 -26.11 8.04 -35.69
CA PRO A 31 -25.49 9.05 -34.86
C PRO A 31 -24.55 8.37 -33.87
N ASN A 32 -23.25 8.65 -33.95
CA ASN A 32 -22.32 8.41 -32.87
C ASN A 32 -22.78 9.27 -31.69
N GLY A 33 -23.57 8.65 -30.84
CA GLY A 33 -23.78 9.16 -29.49
C GLY A 33 -22.49 8.94 -28.68
N GLU A 34 -21.52 9.83 -28.85
CA GLU A 34 -20.49 10.03 -27.85
C GLU A 34 -21.19 10.55 -26.60
N ASN A 35 -21.51 9.62 -25.72
CA ASN A 35 -21.92 9.93 -24.35
C ASN A 35 -20.69 10.49 -23.63
N LYS A 36 -20.37 11.77 -23.87
CA LYS A 36 -19.50 12.56 -23.02
C LYS A 36 -20.25 12.77 -21.71
N GLN A 37 -20.23 11.75 -20.84
CA GLN A 37 -20.35 12.02 -19.43
C GLN A 37 -19.14 12.88 -19.07
N ASN A 38 -19.37 14.17 -18.88
CA ASN A 38 -18.46 15.08 -18.18
C ASN A 38 -18.33 14.58 -16.73
N GLY A 39 -17.51 13.54 -16.51
CA GLY A 39 -17.12 13.12 -15.20
C GLY A 39 -16.18 14.20 -14.65
N LYS A 40 -16.68 15.07 -13.78
CA LYS A 40 -15.86 15.95 -12.93
C LYS A 40 -14.81 15.02 -12.27
N LYS A 41 -13.51 15.31 -12.42
CA LYS A 41 -12.46 14.52 -11.79
C LYS A 41 -12.73 14.51 -10.28
N LYS A 42 -12.81 13.33 -9.65
CA LYS A 42 -12.97 13.24 -8.20
C LYS A 42 -11.79 13.94 -7.51
N GLN A 43 -12.06 14.68 -6.44
CA GLN A 43 -11.00 15.20 -5.56
C GLN A 43 -10.21 14.04 -4.98
N LYS A 44 -8.89 14.19 -4.91
CA LYS A 44 -7.98 13.19 -4.38
C LYS A 44 -7.69 13.43 -2.91
N ILE A 45 -7.99 12.43 -2.09
CA ILE A 45 -7.70 12.45 -0.66
C ILE A 45 -6.63 11.40 -0.36
N VAL A 46 -5.52 11.84 0.23
CA VAL A 46 -4.49 10.93 0.72
C VAL A 46 -4.57 10.85 2.24
N PHE A 47 -4.70 9.64 2.76
CA PHE A 47 -4.65 9.34 4.19
C PHE A 47 -3.26 8.84 4.56
N LEU A 48 -2.50 9.62 5.33
CA LEU A 48 -1.23 9.19 5.93
C LEU A 48 -1.51 8.64 7.33
N THR A 49 -1.48 7.31 7.49
CA THR A 49 -1.87 6.63 8.73
C THR A 49 -0.67 6.05 9.48
N GLY A 50 -0.77 5.99 10.81
CA GLY A 50 0.18 5.35 11.70
C GLY A 50 -0.50 4.46 12.73
N ALA A 51 0.27 3.96 13.72
CA ALA A 51 -0.17 2.93 14.66
C ALA A 51 -1.44 3.29 15.46
N GLY A 52 -1.70 4.59 15.69
CA GLY A 52 -2.92 5.06 16.32
C GLY A 52 -4.19 4.64 15.57
N MET A 53 -4.12 4.51 14.23
CA MET A 53 -5.24 4.06 13.39
C MET A 53 -5.75 2.68 13.78
N SER A 54 -4.88 1.79 14.27
CA SER A 54 -5.20 0.38 14.57
C SER A 54 -5.44 0.10 16.06
N VAL A 55 -5.36 1.13 16.93
CA VAL A 55 -5.54 0.95 18.39
C VAL A 55 -6.94 0.43 18.71
N GLU A 56 -7.99 1.00 18.12
CA GLU A 56 -9.37 0.56 18.31
C GLU A 56 -9.64 -0.86 17.75
N SER A 57 -8.72 -1.38 16.94
CA SER A 57 -8.73 -2.77 16.43
C SER A 57 -7.94 -3.74 17.31
N GLY A 58 -7.41 -3.29 18.45
CA GLY A 58 -6.68 -4.11 19.42
C GLY A 58 -5.16 -4.16 19.22
N PHE A 59 -4.60 -3.37 18.27
CA PHE A 59 -3.16 -3.20 18.16
C PHE A 59 -2.68 -2.13 19.13
N LYS A 60 -1.60 -2.41 19.84
CA LYS A 60 -0.92 -1.41 20.66
C LYS A 60 -0.05 -0.54 19.77
N THR A 61 0.10 0.73 20.14
CA THR A 61 1.11 1.59 19.52
C THR A 61 2.51 1.05 19.85
N PHE A 62 3.49 1.40 19.03
CA PHE A 62 4.86 0.97 19.27
C PHE A 62 5.49 1.70 20.48
N ARG A 63 5.13 2.98 20.68
CA ARG A 63 5.65 3.85 21.74
C ARG A 63 4.51 4.23 22.70
N GLY A 64 4.88 4.59 23.93
CA GLY A 64 3.96 4.97 24.99
C GLY A 64 3.86 3.92 26.08
N ASN A 65 3.15 4.24 27.15
CA ASN A 65 2.89 3.32 28.25
C ASN A 65 2.17 2.09 27.70
N ASP A 66 2.63 0.89 28.02
CA ASP A 66 2.17 -0.38 27.46
C ASP A 66 2.44 -0.59 25.94
N GLY A 67 3.34 0.18 25.33
CA GLY A 67 3.74 -0.02 23.93
C GLY A 67 4.44 -1.38 23.69
N LEU A 68 4.56 -1.79 22.43
CA LEU A 68 5.23 -3.05 22.09
C LEU A 68 6.70 -3.07 22.52
N TRP A 69 7.36 -1.90 22.53
CA TRP A 69 8.78 -1.75 22.89
C TRP A 69 9.08 -1.97 24.37
N GLU A 70 8.10 -1.98 25.27
CA GLU A 70 8.35 -2.29 26.69
C GLU A 70 8.84 -3.71 26.93
N ASN A 71 8.31 -4.67 26.16
CA ASN A 71 8.66 -6.08 26.32
C ASN A 71 9.65 -6.57 25.25
N TYR A 72 9.78 -5.84 24.18
CA TYR A 72 10.64 -6.16 23.04
C TYR A 72 11.37 -4.90 22.59
N PRO A 73 12.61 -4.67 23.05
CA PRO A 73 13.40 -3.51 22.64
C PRO A 73 13.48 -3.41 21.11
N VAL A 74 13.24 -2.22 20.59
CA VAL A 74 13.23 -1.96 19.13
C VAL A 74 14.52 -2.42 18.45
N GLU A 75 15.66 -2.24 19.15
CA GLU A 75 16.98 -2.62 18.68
C GLU A 75 17.11 -4.13 18.44
N GLN A 76 16.31 -4.95 19.13
CA GLN A 76 16.39 -6.40 19.03
C GLN A 76 15.42 -6.98 17.99
N VAL A 77 14.27 -6.34 17.74
CA VAL A 77 13.20 -6.94 16.94
C VAL A 77 12.79 -6.14 15.72
N ALA A 78 13.25 -4.90 15.57
CA ALA A 78 12.81 -4.02 14.49
C ALA A 78 13.97 -3.27 13.80
N THR A 79 15.22 -3.69 14.00
CA THR A 79 16.39 -3.18 13.28
C THR A 79 17.02 -4.27 12.41
N HIS A 80 17.78 -3.86 11.40
CA HIS A 80 18.57 -4.76 10.58
C HIS A 80 19.59 -5.53 11.42
N GLU A 81 20.28 -4.84 12.32
CA GLU A 81 21.27 -5.42 13.24
C GLU A 81 20.63 -6.43 14.20
N GLY A 82 19.42 -6.14 14.69
CA GLY A 82 18.65 -7.07 15.52
C GLY A 82 18.30 -8.36 14.79
N TRP A 83 17.92 -8.25 13.52
CA TRP A 83 17.70 -9.41 12.65
C TRP A 83 18.97 -10.23 12.49
N GLU A 84 20.10 -9.61 12.14
CA GLU A 84 21.38 -10.31 11.97
C GLU A 84 21.86 -10.99 13.27
N ALA A 85 21.69 -10.31 14.40
CA ALA A 85 22.10 -10.83 15.71
C ALA A 85 21.25 -12.02 16.19
N ASN A 86 19.93 -11.98 15.99
CA ASN A 86 19.04 -13.03 16.48
C ASN A 86 17.80 -13.23 15.56
N PRO A 87 17.94 -13.86 14.39
CA PRO A 87 16.83 -14.14 13.49
C PRO A 87 15.71 -14.95 14.15
N THR A 88 16.03 -15.83 15.09
CA THR A 88 15.06 -16.63 15.82
C THR A 88 14.15 -15.77 16.68
N LEU A 89 14.69 -14.83 17.46
CA LEU A 89 13.91 -13.90 18.27
C LEU A 89 12.98 -13.07 17.39
N VAL A 90 13.50 -12.51 16.30
CA VAL A 90 12.75 -11.67 15.38
C VAL A 90 11.61 -12.48 14.71
N THR A 91 11.91 -13.67 14.21
CA THR A 91 10.88 -14.54 13.60
C THR A 91 9.76 -14.84 14.59
N ASN A 92 10.07 -15.21 15.84
CA ASN A 92 9.08 -15.50 16.87
C ASN A 92 8.26 -14.28 17.25
N PHE A 93 8.88 -13.10 17.35
CA PHE A 93 8.18 -11.85 17.60
C PHE A 93 7.14 -11.54 16.52
N TYR A 94 7.52 -11.62 15.24
CA TYR A 94 6.61 -11.35 14.14
C TYR A 94 5.56 -12.47 13.96
N ASN A 95 5.85 -13.72 14.29
CA ASN A 95 4.86 -14.78 14.37
C ASN A 95 3.77 -14.47 15.41
N MET A 96 4.16 -13.95 16.58
CA MET A 96 3.21 -13.52 17.61
C MET A 96 2.32 -12.37 17.12
N LEU A 97 2.91 -11.36 16.46
CA LEU A 97 2.15 -10.24 15.92
C LEU A 97 1.19 -10.69 14.80
N ARG A 98 1.63 -11.63 13.96
CA ARG A 98 0.81 -12.15 12.84
C ARG A 98 -0.43 -12.90 13.34
N LYS A 99 -0.32 -13.68 14.42
CA LYS A 99 -1.49 -14.29 15.07
C LYS A 99 -2.50 -13.24 15.54
N LYS A 100 -2.02 -12.10 16.09
CA LYS A 100 -2.91 -11.00 16.46
C LYS A 100 -3.55 -10.33 15.25
N LEU A 101 -2.80 -10.19 14.15
CA LEU A 101 -3.29 -9.61 12.91
C LEU A 101 -4.51 -10.36 12.36
N TYR A 102 -4.44 -11.68 12.32
CA TYR A 102 -5.54 -12.47 11.77
C TYR A 102 -6.80 -12.43 12.66
N ALA A 103 -6.63 -12.31 13.97
CA ALA A 103 -7.75 -12.16 14.91
C ALA A 103 -8.36 -10.74 14.89
N ALA A 104 -7.63 -9.72 14.40
CA ALA A 104 -8.09 -8.34 14.42
C ALA A 104 -9.10 -8.03 13.31
N GLN A 105 -10.02 -7.11 13.61
CA GLN A 105 -11.01 -6.62 12.66
C GLN A 105 -10.82 -5.11 12.42
N PRO A 106 -11.14 -4.61 11.21
CA PRO A 106 -11.14 -3.19 10.94
C PRO A 106 -12.10 -2.45 11.89
N ASN A 107 -11.65 -1.32 12.41
CA ASN A 107 -12.50 -0.43 13.21
C ASN A 107 -13.29 0.54 12.31
N GLU A 108 -14.14 1.37 12.93
CA GLU A 108 -14.99 2.32 12.21
C GLU A 108 -14.18 3.33 11.38
N GLY A 109 -12.99 3.73 11.84
CA GLY A 109 -12.12 4.62 11.06
C GLY A 109 -11.70 4.00 9.72
N HIS A 110 -11.31 2.72 9.70
CA HIS A 110 -10.97 2.02 8.46
C HIS A 110 -12.18 1.94 7.50
N LYS A 111 -13.37 1.65 8.03
CA LYS A 111 -14.61 1.55 7.24
C LYS A 111 -15.04 2.91 6.68
N LEU A 112 -14.90 3.97 7.47
CA LEU A 112 -15.21 5.34 7.03
C LEU A 112 -14.26 5.80 5.90
N ILE A 113 -12.96 5.52 6.01
CA ILE A 113 -12.00 5.79 4.91
C ILE A 113 -12.45 5.07 3.64
N LYS A 114 -12.81 3.79 3.74
CA LYS A 114 -13.31 3.02 2.59
C LYS A 114 -14.57 3.64 1.98
N SER A 115 -15.51 4.10 2.80
CA SER A 115 -16.78 4.67 2.30
C SER A 115 -16.59 5.95 1.50
N LEU A 116 -15.49 6.68 1.70
CA LEU A 116 -15.18 7.89 0.93
C LEU A 116 -14.81 7.58 -0.53
N GLU A 117 -14.42 6.36 -0.87
CA GLU A 117 -14.09 5.98 -2.25
C GLU A 117 -15.29 6.08 -3.22
N ASP A 118 -16.51 6.11 -2.70
CA ASP A 118 -17.71 6.32 -3.52
C ASP A 118 -17.72 7.71 -4.16
N SER A 119 -17.21 8.73 -3.45
CA SER A 119 -17.23 10.13 -3.87
C SER A 119 -15.87 10.69 -4.24
N TYR A 120 -14.77 10.17 -3.68
CA TYR A 120 -13.42 10.69 -3.80
C TYR A 120 -12.46 9.67 -4.41
N ASP A 121 -11.34 10.17 -4.96
CA ASP A 121 -10.16 9.34 -5.28
C ASP A 121 -9.33 9.19 -3.99
N VAL A 122 -9.48 8.06 -3.32
CA VAL A 122 -8.88 7.80 -2.01
C VAL A 122 -7.63 6.94 -2.13
N VAL A 123 -6.55 7.42 -1.54
CA VAL A 123 -5.30 6.66 -1.39
C VAL A 123 -4.92 6.60 0.08
N VAL A 124 -4.61 5.42 0.58
CA VAL A 124 -4.06 5.23 1.92
C VAL A 124 -2.56 5.01 1.81
N VAL A 125 -1.78 5.85 2.48
CA VAL A 125 -0.34 5.69 2.70
C VAL A 125 -0.15 5.34 4.17
N THR A 126 0.19 4.10 4.46
CA THR A 126 0.26 3.65 5.85
C THR A 126 1.67 3.31 6.30
N GLN A 127 1.99 3.72 7.54
CA GLN A 127 3.18 3.28 8.27
C GLN A 127 2.93 1.94 8.97
N ASN A 128 1.67 1.50 9.02
CA ASN A 128 1.30 0.25 9.66
C ASN A 128 1.64 -0.93 8.77
N VAL A 129 1.92 -2.04 9.43
CA VAL A 129 2.23 -3.32 8.80
C VAL A 129 1.04 -4.29 8.81
N ASP A 130 -0.06 -3.88 9.45
CA ASP A 130 -1.33 -4.62 9.42
C ASP A 130 -2.09 -4.39 8.10
N ASN A 131 -3.01 -5.27 7.77
CA ASN A 131 -3.84 -5.20 6.56
C ASN A 131 -5.30 -4.79 6.87
N LEU A 132 -5.51 -3.97 7.88
CA LEU A 132 -6.85 -3.59 8.31
C LEU A 132 -7.56 -2.67 7.32
N HIS A 133 -6.82 -1.87 6.57
CA HIS A 133 -7.36 -1.07 5.46
C HIS A 133 -7.91 -1.97 4.34
N GLU A 134 -7.15 -3.00 3.94
CA GLU A 134 -7.57 -3.98 2.95
C GLU A 134 -8.73 -4.82 3.43
N LYS A 135 -8.70 -5.25 4.70
CA LYS A 135 -9.84 -5.96 5.32
C LYS A 135 -11.11 -5.11 5.37
N ALA A 136 -10.99 -3.79 5.47
CA ALA A 136 -12.11 -2.85 5.35
C ALA A 136 -12.58 -2.66 3.91
N GLY A 137 -11.77 -3.08 2.94
CA GLY A 137 -12.05 -3.01 1.51
C GLY A 137 -11.41 -1.81 0.79
N SER A 138 -10.49 -1.05 1.41
CA SER A 138 -9.77 0.04 0.75
C SER A 138 -9.05 -0.47 -0.50
N SER A 139 -9.25 0.21 -1.64
CA SER A 139 -8.81 -0.28 -2.93
C SER A 139 -7.38 0.13 -3.29
N LYS A 140 -6.85 1.17 -2.67
CA LYS A 140 -5.47 1.63 -2.91
C LYS A 140 -4.76 1.92 -1.60
N VAL A 141 -3.88 0.99 -1.20
CA VAL A 141 -3.09 1.08 0.03
C VAL A 141 -1.60 0.95 -0.31
N ILE A 142 -0.79 1.86 0.19
CA ILE A 142 0.67 1.86 0.07
C ILE A 142 1.27 1.64 1.45
N HIS A 143 1.84 0.47 1.67
CA HIS A 143 2.55 0.13 2.90
C HIS A 143 3.99 0.62 2.85
N LEU A 144 4.34 1.59 3.69
CA LEU A 144 5.70 2.14 3.75
C LEU A 144 6.69 1.20 4.44
N HIS A 145 6.22 0.43 5.42
CA HIS A 145 7.09 -0.38 6.27
C HIS A 145 6.88 -1.89 6.09
N GLY A 146 6.36 -2.30 4.93
CA GLY A 146 6.09 -3.71 4.63
C GLY A 146 4.76 -4.20 5.19
N GLU A 147 4.53 -5.50 5.11
CA GLU A 147 3.25 -6.14 5.41
C GLU A 147 3.44 -7.37 6.30
N LEU A 148 2.80 -7.36 7.46
CA LEU A 148 2.94 -8.39 8.49
C LEU A 148 2.45 -9.77 8.03
N SER A 149 1.47 -9.83 7.12
CA SER A 149 0.96 -11.08 6.53
C SER A 149 1.97 -11.77 5.61
N LYS A 150 3.06 -11.08 5.21
CA LYS A 150 4.02 -11.57 4.24
C LYS A 150 5.39 -11.89 4.86
N VAL A 151 6.13 -12.71 4.15
CA VAL A 151 7.53 -13.03 4.41
C VAL A 151 8.34 -12.91 3.12
N CYS A 152 9.65 -12.72 3.24
CA CYS A 152 10.53 -12.50 2.10
C CYS A 152 11.92 -13.13 2.30
N SER A 153 12.75 -13.10 1.25
CA SER A 153 14.16 -13.45 1.34
C SER A 153 14.92 -12.46 2.22
N SER A 154 15.82 -12.93 3.07
CA SER A 154 16.71 -12.06 3.86
C SER A 154 17.85 -11.48 3.02
N LYS A 155 18.13 -12.05 1.84
CA LYS A 155 19.17 -11.58 0.94
C LYS A 155 18.75 -10.34 0.14
N ASP A 156 17.52 -10.36 -0.34
CA ASP A 156 16.91 -9.25 -1.07
C ASP A 156 15.41 -9.21 -0.69
N PRO A 157 15.05 -8.39 0.29
CA PRO A 157 13.66 -8.32 0.77
C PRO A 157 12.66 -7.81 -0.26
N ASP A 158 13.14 -7.09 -1.28
CA ASP A 158 12.29 -6.48 -2.31
C ASP A 158 12.16 -7.35 -3.57
N ASP A 159 12.82 -8.51 -3.62
CA ASP A 159 12.68 -9.47 -4.71
C ASP A 159 11.30 -10.14 -4.66
N GLU A 160 10.38 -9.66 -5.50
CA GLU A 160 8.98 -10.11 -5.55
C GLU A 160 8.84 -11.63 -5.75
N ARG A 161 9.85 -12.29 -6.34
CA ARG A 161 9.84 -13.77 -6.54
C ARG A 161 9.84 -14.54 -5.22
N TYR A 162 10.30 -13.91 -4.14
CA TYR A 162 10.44 -14.51 -2.82
C TYR A 162 9.59 -13.83 -1.74
N ILE A 163 8.69 -12.93 -2.14
CA ILE A 163 7.67 -12.39 -1.24
C ILE A 163 6.48 -13.35 -1.26
N VAL A 164 6.16 -13.91 -0.11
CA VAL A 164 5.10 -14.91 0.06
C VAL A 164 4.13 -14.46 1.13
N GLU A 165 2.85 -14.43 0.79
CA GLU A 165 1.79 -14.22 1.77
C GLU A 165 1.52 -15.51 2.53
N LEU A 166 1.43 -15.42 3.86
CA LEU A 166 1.11 -16.53 4.74
C LEU A 166 -0.40 -16.54 5.03
N PRO A 167 -1.10 -17.64 4.73
CA PRO A 167 -2.54 -17.73 5.04
C PRO A 167 -2.78 -17.84 6.55
N GLU A 168 -4.01 -17.53 6.98
CA GLU A 168 -4.39 -17.48 8.39
C GLU A 168 -4.11 -18.80 9.13
N ASP A 169 -4.42 -19.92 8.53
CA ASP A 169 -4.25 -21.27 9.08
C ASP A 169 -2.78 -21.71 9.17
N HIS A 170 -1.88 -21.05 8.42
CA HIS A 170 -0.44 -21.28 8.41
C HIS A 170 0.35 -19.98 8.54
N CYS A 171 -0.04 -19.14 9.48
CA CYS A 171 0.51 -17.78 9.63
C CYS A 171 1.85 -17.69 10.38
N THR A 172 2.48 -18.81 10.70
CA THR A 172 3.76 -18.83 11.42
C THR A 172 4.87 -19.46 10.58
N VAL A 173 6.08 -18.99 10.79
CA VAL A 173 7.30 -19.51 10.17
C VAL A 173 8.19 -20.11 11.25
N GLU A 174 8.69 -21.33 11.04
CA GLU A 174 9.73 -21.91 11.91
C GLU A 174 11.04 -21.13 11.73
N PRO A 175 11.69 -20.70 12.84
CA PRO A 175 12.99 -20.06 12.75
C PRO A 175 14.00 -20.93 11.99
N GLY A 176 14.75 -20.32 11.07
CA GLY A 176 15.71 -21.02 10.23
C GLY A 176 15.14 -21.52 8.89
N THR A 177 13.84 -21.38 8.65
CA THR A 177 13.23 -21.67 7.34
C THR A 177 13.94 -20.90 6.23
N LYS A 178 14.12 -21.54 5.07
CA LYS A 178 14.79 -20.95 3.91
C LYS A 178 13.79 -20.42 2.90
N ALA A 179 14.12 -19.28 2.32
CA ALA A 179 13.48 -18.75 1.12
C ALA A 179 13.92 -19.55 -0.12
N GLY A 180 13.25 -19.32 -1.24
CA GLY A 180 13.53 -20.03 -2.50
C GLY A 180 14.94 -19.82 -3.08
N ASP A 181 15.65 -18.77 -2.64
CA ASP A 181 17.05 -18.49 -3.01
C ASP A 181 18.07 -19.10 -2.05
N GLY A 182 17.61 -19.87 -1.04
CA GLY A 182 18.45 -20.53 -0.03
C GLY A 182 18.86 -19.64 1.15
N SER A 183 18.53 -18.36 1.15
CA SER A 183 18.73 -17.45 2.29
C SER A 183 17.69 -17.73 3.39
N LEU A 184 17.78 -17.04 4.53
CA LEU A 184 16.74 -17.16 5.54
C LEU A 184 15.44 -16.48 5.07
N LEU A 185 14.32 -17.07 5.42
CA LEU A 185 13.01 -16.45 5.30
C LEU A 185 12.82 -15.49 6.48
N ARG A 186 12.48 -14.22 6.19
CA ARG A 186 12.27 -13.19 7.21
C ARG A 186 10.88 -12.55 7.06
N PRO A 187 10.36 -11.87 8.09
CA PRO A 187 9.17 -11.02 7.95
C PRO A 187 9.37 -9.97 6.84
N TYR A 188 8.37 -9.75 6.00
CA TYR A 188 8.38 -8.69 4.99
C TYR A 188 8.09 -7.34 5.65
N ILE A 189 9.04 -6.87 6.41
CA ILE A 189 9.00 -5.63 7.21
C ILE A 189 10.25 -4.82 6.89
N VAL A 190 10.09 -3.53 6.69
CA VAL A 190 11.21 -2.59 6.60
C VAL A 190 11.73 -2.32 8.01
N PHE A 191 12.89 -2.83 8.34
CA PHE A 191 13.54 -2.59 9.63
C PHE A 191 14.17 -1.21 9.68
N PHE A 192 14.33 -0.67 10.89
CA PHE A 192 15.13 0.54 11.06
C PHE A 192 16.55 0.31 10.52
N GLY A 193 17.06 1.31 9.78
CA GLY A 193 18.32 1.21 9.05
C GLY A 193 18.18 0.73 7.59
N GLU A 194 17.03 0.19 7.19
CA GLU A 194 16.78 -0.22 5.82
C GLU A 194 16.10 0.89 4.99
N ASN A 195 16.22 0.79 3.67
CA ASN A 195 15.51 1.66 2.75
C ASN A 195 13.99 1.42 2.82
N VAL A 196 13.21 2.45 2.54
CA VAL A 196 11.75 2.39 2.43
C VAL A 196 11.37 2.35 0.94
N PRO A 197 11.11 1.18 0.34
CA PRO A 197 11.00 1.03 -1.11
C PRO A 197 9.87 1.87 -1.71
N LYS A 198 8.74 1.94 -1.01
CA LYS A 198 7.51 2.61 -1.48
C LYS A 198 7.46 4.12 -1.18
N ILE A 199 8.56 4.73 -0.71
CA ILE A 199 8.55 6.14 -0.30
C ILE A 199 8.32 7.09 -1.47
N MET A 200 8.83 6.77 -2.67
CA MET A 200 8.66 7.60 -3.85
C MET A 200 7.25 7.50 -4.42
N ASP A 201 6.66 6.30 -4.42
CA ASP A 201 5.26 6.09 -4.82
C ASP A 201 4.33 6.90 -3.90
N ALA A 202 4.57 6.84 -2.59
CA ALA A 202 3.82 7.61 -1.61
C ALA A 202 4.02 9.13 -1.78
N ALA A 203 5.23 9.59 -2.09
CA ALA A 203 5.51 10.99 -2.32
C ALA A 203 4.76 11.52 -3.56
N GLN A 204 4.66 10.71 -4.61
CA GLN A 204 3.87 11.06 -5.80
C GLN A 204 2.39 11.22 -5.43
N GLU A 205 1.80 10.23 -4.72
CA GLU A 205 0.39 10.31 -4.32
C GLU A 205 0.10 11.54 -3.45
N VAL A 206 1.00 11.85 -2.50
CA VAL A 206 0.88 13.03 -1.64
C VAL A 206 1.00 14.33 -2.45
N SER A 207 1.87 14.38 -3.46
CA SER A 207 2.05 15.57 -4.30
C SER A 207 0.85 15.87 -5.21
N GLU A 208 0.07 14.85 -5.52
CA GLU A 208 -1.13 14.94 -6.36
C GLU A 208 -2.43 15.11 -5.55
N ALA A 209 -2.34 15.08 -4.23
CA ALA A 209 -3.50 15.15 -3.36
C ALA A 209 -4.08 16.57 -3.26
N ASP A 210 -5.40 16.69 -3.32
CA ASP A 210 -6.12 17.92 -3.01
C ASP A 210 -6.24 18.08 -1.49
N ILE A 211 -6.42 16.96 -0.76
CA ILE A 211 -6.56 16.93 0.70
C ILE A 211 -5.62 15.88 1.28
N LEU A 212 -4.87 16.24 2.31
CA LEU A 212 -4.04 15.32 3.09
C LEU A 212 -4.60 15.15 4.50
N VAL A 213 -4.96 13.91 4.86
CA VAL A 213 -5.46 13.57 6.18
C VAL A 213 -4.42 12.72 6.92
N ILE A 214 -3.94 13.19 8.05
CA ILE A 214 -2.90 12.57 8.87
C ILE A 214 -3.56 11.95 10.09
N ILE A 215 -3.45 10.63 10.26
CA ILE A 215 -4.18 9.90 11.30
C ILE A 215 -3.26 9.03 12.15
N GLY A 216 -3.34 9.19 13.48
CA GLY A 216 -2.76 8.23 14.43
C GLY A 216 -1.24 8.09 14.33
N THR A 217 -0.53 9.15 13.96
CA THR A 217 0.93 9.16 13.86
C THR A 217 1.52 10.37 14.59
N SER A 218 2.62 10.14 15.30
CA SER A 218 3.38 11.23 15.94
C SER A 218 4.27 12.01 14.97
N LEU A 219 4.37 11.58 13.69
CA LEU A 219 5.24 12.16 12.66
C LEU A 219 6.74 12.21 13.03
N ASN A 220 7.19 11.27 13.87
CA ASN A 220 8.59 11.19 14.35
C ASN A 220 9.43 10.17 13.59
N VAL A 221 8.86 9.42 12.66
CA VAL A 221 9.56 8.37 11.89
C VAL A 221 9.87 8.87 10.49
N TYR A 222 11.15 8.95 10.15
CA TYR A 222 11.63 9.26 8.81
C TYR A 222 11.93 7.97 8.04
N PRO A 223 11.74 7.96 6.70
CA PRO A 223 11.38 9.08 5.83
C PRO A 223 9.88 9.41 5.77
N ALA A 224 8.97 8.62 6.38
CA ALA A 224 7.53 8.81 6.29
C ALA A 224 7.06 10.22 6.69
N ALA A 225 7.58 10.77 7.80
CA ALA A 225 7.29 12.15 8.21
C ALA A 225 7.72 13.20 7.18
N GLY A 226 8.68 12.87 6.32
CA GLY A 226 9.14 13.72 5.22
C GLY A 226 8.16 13.87 4.07
N LEU A 227 7.16 13.00 3.96
CA LEU A 227 6.13 13.06 2.90
C LEU A 227 5.34 14.36 2.91
N LEU A 228 5.14 14.95 4.10
CA LEU A 228 4.42 16.22 4.24
C LEU A 228 5.01 17.38 3.41
N ARG A 229 6.29 17.28 3.02
CA ARG A 229 6.96 18.31 2.20
C ARG A 229 6.52 18.29 0.73
N TYR A 230 5.95 17.19 0.28
CA TYR A 230 5.48 17.04 -1.10
C TYR A 230 4.04 17.50 -1.28
N PHE A 231 3.30 17.70 -0.18
CA PHE A 231 1.91 18.15 -0.26
C PHE A 231 1.85 19.63 -0.63
N GLY A 232 1.05 19.93 -1.66
CA GLY A 232 0.80 21.27 -2.16
C GLY A 232 -0.70 21.56 -2.39
N GLY A 233 -1.60 20.69 -1.87
CA GLY A 233 -3.04 20.81 -2.05
C GLY A 233 -3.71 21.82 -1.09
N ASP A 234 -5.04 21.78 -1.05
CA ASP A 234 -5.87 22.83 -0.45
C ASP A 234 -5.97 22.74 1.07
N ALA A 235 -6.05 21.50 1.62
CA ALA A 235 -6.29 21.32 3.05
C ALA A 235 -5.52 20.15 3.66
N THR A 236 -5.07 20.37 4.90
CA THR A 236 -4.51 19.32 5.77
C THR A 236 -5.34 19.14 7.02
N VAL A 237 -5.66 17.88 7.32
CA VAL A 237 -6.39 17.51 8.54
C VAL A 237 -5.51 16.59 9.38
N VAL A 238 -5.38 16.89 10.67
CA VAL A 238 -4.68 16.00 11.64
C VAL A 238 -5.71 15.42 12.59
N ILE A 239 -5.74 14.10 12.70
CA ILE A 239 -6.57 13.35 13.65
C ILE A 239 -5.62 12.53 14.53
N ASN A 240 -5.37 13.02 15.74
CA ASN A 240 -4.45 12.34 16.65
C ASN A 240 -4.78 12.72 18.11
N LEU A 241 -4.79 11.74 19.01
CA LEU A 241 -5.09 11.97 20.43
C LEU A 241 -4.02 12.81 21.17
N GLN A 242 -2.81 12.85 20.63
CA GLN A 242 -1.68 13.62 21.20
C GLN A 242 -1.26 14.68 20.20
N PRO A 243 -0.80 15.85 20.66
CA PRO A 243 -0.27 16.89 19.79
C PRO A 243 0.88 16.37 18.91
N THR A 244 0.96 16.89 17.69
CA THR A 244 2.04 16.63 16.74
C THR A 244 2.80 17.91 16.40
N ALA A 245 4.02 17.78 15.90
CA ALA A 245 4.81 18.92 15.43
C ALA A 245 4.20 19.62 14.20
N PHE A 246 3.21 19.01 13.57
CA PHE A 246 2.55 19.54 12.37
C PHE A 246 1.25 20.31 12.66
N ASP A 247 0.69 20.22 13.86
CA ASP A 247 -0.62 20.78 14.21
C ASP A 247 -0.74 22.29 13.89
N SER A 248 0.33 23.06 14.13
CA SER A 248 0.35 24.49 13.84
C SER A 248 0.28 24.85 12.34
N ARG A 249 0.44 23.86 11.47
CA ARG A 249 0.42 24.00 10.01
C ARG A 249 -0.80 23.36 9.38
N ALA A 250 -1.57 22.61 10.15
CA ALA A 250 -2.77 21.93 9.68
C ALA A 250 -3.94 22.92 9.52
N THR A 251 -4.79 22.68 8.54
CA THR A 251 -6.04 23.40 8.34
C THR A 251 -7.03 23.09 9.46
N LEU A 252 -7.05 21.83 9.91
CA LEU A 252 -7.92 21.34 10.98
C LEU A 252 -7.18 20.31 11.84
N VAL A 253 -7.34 20.42 13.16
CA VAL A 253 -6.80 19.45 14.12
C VAL A 253 -7.94 18.91 14.98
N LEU A 254 -8.08 17.57 15.02
CA LEU A 254 -9.09 16.87 15.81
C LEU A 254 -8.38 15.94 16.80
N THR A 255 -8.71 16.06 18.09
CA THR A 255 -8.10 15.27 19.20
C THR A 255 -9.10 14.27 19.77
N GLU A 256 -9.92 13.71 18.90
CA GLU A 256 -10.98 12.74 19.22
C GLU A 256 -10.59 11.35 18.75
N PRO A 257 -11.28 10.28 19.26
CA PRO A 257 -11.17 8.96 18.67
C PRO A 257 -11.44 8.97 17.16
N ILE A 258 -10.68 8.16 16.43
CA ILE A 258 -10.62 8.26 14.95
C ILE A 258 -11.99 8.06 14.30
N GLY A 259 -12.75 7.06 14.75
CA GLY A 259 -14.10 6.82 14.23
C GLY A 259 -15.05 8.00 14.44
N GLN A 260 -14.95 8.68 15.57
CA GLN A 260 -15.74 9.89 15.87
C GLN A 260 -15.29 11.07 15.03
N ALA A 261 -13.98 11.34 14.99
CA ALA A 261 -13.41 12.45 14.23
C ALA A 261 -13.77 12.38 12.74
N LEU A 262 -13.55 11.23 12.11
CA LEU A 262 -13.89 11.01 10.69
C LEU A 262 -15.39 11.13 10.42
N GLY A 263 -16.24 10.65 11.34
CA GLY A 263 -17.70 10.74 11.22
C GLY A 263 -18.22 12.18 11.27
N ASN A 264 -17.47 13.10 11.88
CA ASN A 264 -17.85 14.52 12.02
C ASN A 264 -17.33 15.40 10.89
N ILE A 265 -16.34 14.95 10.10
CA ILE A 265 -15.82 15.73 8.98
C ILE A 265 -16.86 15.78 7.85
N ARG A 266 -17.05 16.96 7.29
CA ARG A 266 -17.78 17.20 6.04
C ARG A 266 -16.84 17.90 5.09
N ILE A 267 -16.75 17.40 3.88
CA ILE A 267 -16.02 18.04 2.79
C ILE A 267 -17.07 18.76 1.95
N GLU A 268 -17.05 20.10 2.00
CA GLU A 268 -17.95 20.90 1.18
C GLU A 268 -17.34 21.01 -0.22
N GLU A 269 -18.09 20.63 -1.24
CA GLU A 269 -17.71 20.89 -2.63
C GLU A 269 -17.94 22.36 -2.93
N ASP A 270 -16.93 23.06 -3.44
CA ASP A 270 -17.12 24.41 -4.00
C ASP A 270 -18.14 24.33 -5.16
N GLN A 271 -19.23 25.09 -5.02
CA GLN A 271 -20.35 25.15 -5.96
C GLN A 271 -19.95 25.79 -7.28
#